data_9cd5bfbfe1ef389ac04878a3bdede8a5
#
_entry.id   9cd5bfbfe1ef389ac04878a3bdede8a5
#
_cell.length_a   1.000
_cell.length_b   1.000
_cell.length_c   1.000
_cell.angle_alpha   90.00
_cell.angle_beta   90.00
_cell.angle_gamma   90.00
#
_symmetry.space_group_name_H-M   'P 1'
#
loop_
_entity.id
_entity.type
_entity.pdbx_description
1 polymer ?
#
loop_
_entity_poly.entity_id
_entity_poly.type
_entity_poly.pdbx_seq_one_letter_code
_entity_poly.pdbx_strand_id
1 'polypeptide(L)'
;MDATKQKTGQTWNTKAYAINGRFVANLASGVVALLNPQPGEEILDLGCGDGALTEELAATGAIVVGVDSSPTMLAAARKRNLHVEHHDATALPYHHQFDAVFSNAALHWITGSSGQQAMLAGVHRALRPGGRFVAEMGGHGNIAAIRTALQATFAPFHIDAESAAASFYPSPDIYRRLLETSGFTIQSIDLIPRPTPLPNGMESWLNTFRNGVLDQLNPVDRAQAIANTIALLEPTLRDADGDWTADYVRLRFHATANNETPSRSQPTNL
;
A
#
# COMPACT_ATOMS: atom_id res chain seq x y z
N MET A 1 -18.42 -0.76 -32.16
CA MET A 1 -18.46 -0.04 -30.87
C MET A 1 -17.23 -0.47 -30.12
N ASP A 2 -16.25 0.40 -30.15
CA ASP A 2 -14.92 0.12 -29.57
C ASP A 2 -15.02 0.26 -28.06
N ALA A 3 -14.90 -0.85 -27.34
CA ALA A 3 -14.86 -0.87 -25.88
C ALA A 3 -13.52 -0.26 -25.46
N THR A 4 -13.51 1.05 -25.24
CA THR A 4 -12.39 1.74 -24.61
C THR A 4 -12.07 1.02 -23.30
N LYS A 5 -10.94 0.31 -23.26
CA LYS A 5 -10.38 -0.28 -22.04
C LYS A 5 -10.32 0.84 -20.99
N GLN A 6 -11.21 0.79 -20.00
CA GLN A 6 -11.15 1.64 -18.83
C GLN A 6 -9.75 1.51 -18.21
N LYS A 7 -9.01 2.63 -18.12
CA LYS A 7 -7.75 2.69 -17.40
C LYS A 7 -8.08 2.51 -15.90
N THR A 8 -7.93 1.30 -15.41
CA THR A 8 -8.03 1.03 -13.97
C THR A 8 -6.63 1.11 -13.35
N GLY A 9 -6.54 1.72 -12.18
CA GLY A 9 -5.33 1.74 -11.38
C GLY A 9 -4.75 3.14 -11.13
N GLN A 10 -4.06 3.25 -10.01
CA GLN A 10 -3.40 4.46 -9.54
C GLN A 10 -2.15 4.77 -10.39
N THR A 11 -1.95 6.03 -10.75
CA THR A 11 -0.70 6.52 -11.34
C THR A 11 0.03 7.43 -10.34
N TRP A 12 1.36 7.33 -10.30
CA TRP A 12 2.17 8.06 -9.32
C TRP A 12 2.85 9.28 -9.92
N ASN A 13 2.45 10.46 -9.47
CA ASN A 13 3.17 11.71 -9.70
C ASN A 13 4.11 11.94 -8.51
N THR A 14 5.42 11.75 -8.73
CA THR A 14 6.44 11.85 -7.68
C THR A 14 6.48 13.21 -6.98
N LYS A 15 6.22 14.33 -7.71
CA LYS A 15 6.18 15.67 -7.12
C LYS A 15 4.95 15.85 -6.22
N ALA A 16 3.77 15.46 -6.69
CA ALA A 16 2.55 15.51 -5.90
C ALA A 16 2.64 14.58 -4.68
N TYR A 17 3.22 13.38 -4.85
CA TYR A 17 3.46 12.44 -3.75
C TYR A 17 4.46 12.99 -2.73
N ALA A 18 5.55 13.60 -3.16
CA ALA A 18 6.53 14.21 -2.24
C ALA A 18 5.92 15.34 -1.38
N ILE A 19 4.91 16.04 -1.89
CA ILE A 19 4.21 17.11 -1.17
C ILE A 19 3.09 16.55 -0.29
N ASN A 20 2.26 15.66 -0.83
CA ASN A 20 1.02 15.21 -0.19
C ASN A 20 1.14 13.83 0.48
N GLY A 21 2.17 13.04 0.18
CA GLY A 21 2.42 11.71 0.70
C GLY A 21 3.53 11.61 1.75
N ARG A 22 4.23 12.72 2.06
CA ARG A 22 5.35 12.73 3.01
C ARG A 22 4.94 12.22 4.41
N PHE A 23 3.70 12.45 4.82
CA PHE A 23 3.17 11.94 6.09
C PHE A 23 3.21 10.40 6.17
N VAL A 24 3.19 9.70 5.03
CA VAL A 24 3.27 8.23 4.97
C VAL A 24 4.58 7.74 5.59
N ALA A 25 5.71 8.39 5.27
CA ALA A 25 7.01 8.09 5.88
C ALA A 25 7.05 8.58 7.34
N ASN A 26 6.62 9.82 7.61
CA ASN A 26 6.65 10.40 8.97
C ASN A 26 5.83 9.60 10.00
N LEU A 27 4.77 8.92 9.56
CA LEU A 27 3.91 8.09 10.42
C LEU A 27 4.33 6.61 10.47
N ALA A 28 5.44 6.25 9.82
CA ALA A 28 5.91 4.87 9.75
C ALA A 28 6.74 4.43 10.97
N SER A 29 7.06 5.32 11.91
CA SER A 29 7.92 5.02 13.07
C SER A 29 7.50 3.76 13.83
N GLY A 30 6.19 3.54 13.99
CA GLY A 30 5.68 2.35 14.69
C GLY A 30 5.89 1.04 13.92
N VAL A 31 5.82 1.02 12.58
CA VAL A 31 6.09 -0.19 11.78
C VAL A 31 7.59 -0.40 11.61
N VAL A 32 8.40 0.65 11.55
CA VAL A 32 9.87 0.56 11.58
C VAL A 32 10.35 0.03 12.93
N ALA A 33 9.79 0.52 14.04
CA ALA A 33 10.09 -0.02 15.38
C ALA A 33 9.71 -1.51 15.51
N LEU A 34 8.59 -1.94 14.89
CA LEU A 34 8.18 -3.34 14.88
C LEU A 34 9.13 -4.21 14.03
N LEU A 35 9.66 -3.67 12.92
CA LEU A 35 10.69 -4.33 12.12
C LEU A 35 11.96 -4.51 12.92
N ASN A 36 12.36 -3.52 13.74
CA ASN A 36 13.58 -3.50 14.55
C ASN A 36 14.84 -3.87 13.72
N PRO A 37 15.17 -3.09 12.68
CA PRO A 37 16.28 -3.41 11.79
C PRO A 37 17.61 -3.38 12.54
N GLN A 38 18.47 -4.37 12.29
CA GLN A 38 19.79 -4.47 12.92
C GLN A 38 20.91 -4.18 11.94
N PRO A 39 22.06 -3.64 12.37
CA PRO A 39 23.22 -3.45 11.52
C PRO A 39 23.66 -4.76 10.86
N GLY A 40 23.90 -4.72 9.55
CA GLY A 40 24.31 -5.87 8.75
C GLY A 40 23.20 -6.81 8.30
N GLU A 41 21.96 -6.64 8.75
CA GLU A 41 20.81 -7.39 8.20
C GLU A 41 20.55 -7.04 6.74
N GLU A 42 20.25 -8.04 5.92
CA GLU A 42 19.77 -7.86 4.55
C GLU A 42 18.24 -7.72 4.56
N ILE A 43 17.75 -6.53 4.18
CA ILE A 43 16.32 -6.19 4.24
C ILE A 43 15.81 -5.84 2.84
N LEU A 44 14.70 -6.44 2.43
CA LEU A 44 13.94 -6.04 1.25
C LEU A 44 12.86 -5.02 1.64
N ASP A 45 12.91 -3.82 1.07
CA ASP A 45 11.84 -2.81 1.18
C ASP A 45 10.91 -2.92 -0.03
N LEU A 46 9.77 -3.60 0.17
CA LEU A 46 8.82 -3.95 -0.88
C LEU A 46 7.79 -2.83 -1.08
N GLY A 47 7.82 -2.21 -2.26
CA GLY A 47 7.05 -0.99 -2.57
C GLY A 47 7.73 0.24 -1.99
N CYS A 48 9.04 0.36 -2.21
CA CYS A 48 9.91 1.39 -1.60
C CYS A 48 9.59 2.83 -2.04
N GLY A 49 8.83 3.01 -3.11
CA GLY A 49 8.47 4.31 -3.64
C GLY A 49 9.67 5.19 -3.97
N ASP A 50 9.69 6.43 -3.46
CA ASP A 50 10.78 7.40 -3.64
C ASP A 50 11.99 7.15 -2.73
N GLY A 51 11.97 6.06 -1.95
CA GLY A 51 13.07 5.62 -1.10
C GLY A 51 13.19 6.32 0.25
N ALA A 52 12.23 7.13 0.67
CA ALA A 52 12.33 7.88 1.93
C ALA A 52 12.51 6.94 3.15
N LEU A 53 11.72 5.86 3.25
CA LEU A 53 11.87 4.87 4.32
C LEU A 53 13.05 3.93 4.08
N THR A 54 13.38 3.60 2.84
CA THR A 54 14.58 2.81 2.50
C THR A 54 15.84 3.49 3.04
N GLU A 55 15.92 4.82 2.93
CA GLU A 55 17.02 5.64 3.48
C GLU A 55 17.08 5.55 5.01
N GLU A 56 15.93 5.64 5.69
CA GLU A 56 15.84 5.48 7.14
C GLU A 56 16.27 4.08 7.60
N LEU A 57 15.84 3.04 6.90
CA LEU A 57 16.26 1.66 7.18
C LEU A 57 17.76 1.47 6.98
N ALA A 58 18.32 2.00 5.88
CA ALA A 58 19.76 1.93 5.63
C ALA A 58 20.59 2.70 6.67
N ALA A 59 20.06 3.79 7.21
CA ALA A 59 20.71 4.57 8.26
C ALA A 59 20.90 3.80 9.58
N THR A 60 20.18 2.69 9.80
CA THR A 60 20.37 1.79 10.95
C THR A 60 21.61 0.89 10.80
N GLY A 61 22.25 0.89 9.65
CA GLY A 61 23.36 0.00 9.30
C GLY A 61 22.92 -1.29 8.61
N ALA A 62 21.61 -1.44 8.30
CA ALA A 62 21.11 -2.55 7.51
C ALA A 62 21.48 -2.40 6.02
N ILE A 63 21.62 -3.53 5.32
CA ILE A 63 21.84 -3.60 3.87
C ILE A 63 20.46 -3.69 3.21
N VAL A 64 19.98 -2.58 2.63
CA VAL A 64 18.60 -2.51 2.15
C VAL A 64 18.56 -2.53 0.61
N VAL A 65 17.71 -3.41 0.06
CA VAL A 65 17.32 -3.41 -1.35
C VAL A 65 15.88 -2.93 -1.43
N GLY A 66 15.64 -1.81 -2.13
CA GLY A 66 14.30 -1.33 -2.39
C GLY A 66 13.73 -1.88 -3.68
N VAL A 67 12.45 -2.26 -3.69
CA VAL A 67 11.75 -2.73 -4.90
C VAL A 67 10.46 -1.94 -5.09
N ASP A 68 10.24 -1.47 -6.32
CA ASP A 68 8.98 -0.83 -6.71
C ASP A 68 8.66 -1.13 -8.18
N SER A 69 7.39 -1.11 -8.55
CA SER A 69 6.93 -1.28 -9.93
C SER A 69 6.89 0.03 -10.72
N SER A 70 7.09 1.18 -10.08
CA SER A 70 7.05 2.50 -10.70
C SER A 70 8.45 3.00 -11.08
N PRO A 71 8.79 3.07 -12.40
CA PRO A 71 10.10 3.60 -12.83
C PRO A 71 10.34 5.05 -12.39
N THR A 72 9.27 5.85 -12.25
CA THR A 72 9.37 7.25 -11.84
C THR A 72 9.69 7.39 -10.36
N MET A 73 9.13 6.53 -9.50
CA MET A 73 9.48 6.44 -8.08
C MET A 73 10.93 5.98 -7.90
N LEU A 74 11.32 4.92 -8.58
CA LEU A 74 12.70 4.42 -8.54
C LEU A 74 13.74 5.43 -9.04
N ALA A 75 13.38 6.26 -10.01
CA ALA A 75 14.25 7.35 -10.45
C ALA A 75 14.47 8.40 -9.34
N ALA A 76 13.47 8.64 -8.48
CA ALA A 76 13.61 9.50 -7.31
C ALA A 76 14.46 8.83 -6.21
N ALA A 77 14.24 7.54 -5.94
CA ALA A 77 15.01 6.77 -4.97
C ALA A 77 16.50 6.68 -5.34
N ARG A 78 16.83 6.49 -6.63
CA ARG A 78 18.22 6.48 -7.12
C ARG A 78 18.95 7.81 -6.88
N LYS A 79 18.23 8.95 -6.88
CA LYS A 79 18.84 10.26 -6.55
C LYS A 79 19.25 10.38 -5.08
N ARG A 80 18.74 9.47 -4.21
CA ARG A 80 19.16 9.33 -2.82
C ARG A 80 20.35 8.37 -2.65
N ASN A 81 20.94 7.89 -3.75
CA ASN A 81 22.01 6.89 -3.77
C ASN A 81 21.62 5.53 -3.15
N LEU A 82 20.34 5.16 -3.23
CA LEU A 82 19.83 3.89 -2.72
C LEU A 82 19.98 2.78 -3.76
N HIS A 83 20.18 1.54 -3.29
CA HIS A 83 20.10 0.35 -4.12
C HIS A 83 18.64 -0.01 -4.33
N VAL A 84 18.12 0.21 -5.55
CA VAL A 84 16.72 -0.05 -5.88
C VAL A 84 16.57 -0.76 -7.22
N GLU A 85 15.65 -1.70 -7.28
CA GLU A 85 15.37 -2.56 -8.42
C GLU A 85 13.92 -2.44 -8.89
N HIS A 86 13.71 -2.64 -10.20
CA HIS A 86 12.37 -2.56 -10.79
C HIS A 86 11.78 -3.96 -10.90
N HIS A 87 10.86 -4.30 -9.98
CA HIS A 87 10.15 -5.57 -10.02
C HIS A 87 8.67 -5.37 -9.66
N ASP A 88 7.83 -6.25 -10.22
CA ASP A 88 6.47 -6.44 -9.75
C ASP A 88 6.51 -7.27 -8.45
N ALA A 89 5.82 -6.81 -7.42
CA ALA A 89 5.73 -7.50 -6.13
C ALA A 89 5.18 -8.94 -6.25
N THR A 90 4.39 -9.22 -7.30
CA THR A 90 3.83 -10.55 -7.57
C THR A 90 4.81 -11.50 -8.29
N ALA A 91 5.99 -11.00 -8.69
CA ALA A 91 6.99 -11.74 -9.46
C ALA A 91 8.43 -11.51 -8.97
N LEU A 92 8.63 -11.53 -7.65
CA LEU A 92 9.93 -11.32 -7.02
C LEU A 92 10.94 -12.42 -7.42
N PRO A 93 12.19 -12.07 -7.83
CA PRO A 93 13.18 -13.04 -8.30
C PRO A 93 14.01 -13.69 -7.19
N TYR A 94 13.84 -13.27 -5.94
CA TYR A 94 14.73 -13.62 -4.82
C TYR A 94 14.45 -14.98 -4.20
N HIS A 95 15.52 -15.60 -3.65
CA HIS A 95 15.47 -16.89 -2.97
C HIS A 95 16.38 -16.88 -1.74
N HIS A 96 15.81 -16.97 -0.53
CA HIS A 96 16.51 -17.06 0.77
C HIS A 96 17.63 -16.03 0.93
N GLN A 97 17.37 -14.81 0.51
CA GLN A 97 18.37 -13.74 0.46
C GLN A 97 18.25 -12.78 1.64
N PHE A 98 17.03 -12.55 2.15
CA PHE A 98 16.78 -11.51 3.12
C PHE A 98 16.48 -12.06 4.53
N ASP A 99 16.97 -11.37 5.55
CA ASP A 99 16.64 -11.61 6.97
C ASP A 99 15.26 -11.05 7.31
N ALA A 100 14.87 -9.97 6.61
CA ALA A 100 13.56 -9.36 6.76
C ALA A 100 13.02 -8.82 5.42
N VAL A 101 11.69 -8.81 5.29
CA VAL A 101 10.96 -8.01 4.30
C VAL A 101 10.16 -6.96 5.04
N PHE A 102 10.26 -5.74 4.57
CA PHE A 102 9.51 -4.59 5.05
C PHE A 102 8.59 -4.08 3.95
N SER A 103 7.40 -3.59 4.30
CA SER A 103 6.53 -2.88 3.36
C SER A 103 5.66 -1.86 4.09
N ASN A 104 5.63 -0.63 3.60
CA ASN A 104 4.76 0.40 4.15
C ASN A 104 3.90 1.05 3.07
N ALA A 105 2.58 1.05 3.27
CA ALA A 105 1.58 1.69 2.42
C ALA A 105 1.60 1.25 0.93
N ALA A 106 2.09 0.05 0.62
CA ALA A 106 2.21 -0.47 -0.75
C ALA A 106 1.27 -1.66 -1.04
N LEU A 107 1.13 -2.63 -0.12
CA LEU A 107 0.48 -3.91 -0.39
C LEU A 107 -1.00 -3.81 -0.76
N HIS A 108 -1.70 -2.78 -0.33
CA HIS A 108 -3.11 -2.55 -0.67
C HIS A 108 -3.33 -2.13 -2.14
N TRP A 109 -2.28 -1.82 -2.89
CA TRP A 109 -2.35 -1.57 -4.33
C TRP A 109 -2.27 -2.85 -5.16
N ILE A 110 -1.93 -3.98 -4.55
CA ILE A 110 -1.96 -5.30 -5.19
C ILE A 110 -3.38 -5.84 -5.05
N THR A 111 -4.13 -5.82 -6.15
CA THR A 111 -5.55 -6.19 -6.14
C THR A 111 -5.76 -7.67 -6.46
N GLY A 112 -6.89 -8.19 -5.97
CA GLY A 112 -7.27 -9.58 -6.19
C GLY A 112 -6.53 -10.60 -5.30
N SER A 113 -7.22 -11.69 -4.97
CA SER A 113 -6.66 -12.74 -4.11
C SER A 113 -5.45 -13.43 -4.72
N SER A 114 -5.44 -13.63 -6.04
CA SER A 114 -4.31 -14.25 -6.76
C SER A 114 -3.06 -13.36 -6.73
N GLY A 115 -3.20 -12.03 -6.86
CA GLY A 115 -2.09 -11.09 -6.75
C GLY A 115 -1.49 -11.09 -5.34
N GLN A 116 -2.34 -11.05 -4.32
CA GLN A 116 -1.88 -11.13 -2.92
C GLN A 116 -1.17 -12.45 -2.62
N GLN A 117 -1.72 -13.59 -3.08
CA GLN A 117 -1.09 -14.90 -2.90
C GLN A 117 0.26 -15.00 -3.63
N ALA A 118 0.36 -14.50 -4.86
CA ALA A 118 1.61 -14.50 -5.62
C ALA A 118 2.69 -13.65 -4.94
N MET A 119 2.32 -12.46 -4.44
CA MET A 119 3.21 -11.59 -3.69
C MET A 119 3.68 -12.27 -2.39
N LEU A 120 2.77 -12.82 -1.58
CA LEU A 120 3.11 -13.49 -0.32
C LEU A 120 4.01 -14.71 -0.55
N ALA A 121 3.74 -15.51 -1.57
CA ALA A 121 4.61 -16.63 -1.96
C ALA A 121 6.00 -16.14 -2.40
N GLY A 122 6.08 -15.02 -3.11
CA GLY A 122 7.32 -14.37 -3.49
C GLY A 122 8.12 -13.88 -2.28
N VAL A 123 7.45 -13.23 -1.33
CA VAL A 123 8.05 -12.77 -0.05
C VAL A 123 8.56 -13.95 0.77
N HIS A 124 7.74 -15.00 0.94
CA HIS A 124 8.17 -16.20 1.67
C HIS A 124 9.43 -16.82 1.06
N ARG A 125 9.48 -16.95 -0.27
CA ARG A 125 10.65 -17.48 -0.98
C ARG A 125 11.88 -16.57 -0.86
N ALA A 126 11.69 -15.25 -0.81
CA ALA A 126 12.78 -14.27 -0.69
C ALA A 126 13.44 -14.29 0.70
N LEU A 127 12.65 -14.61 1.74
CA LEU A 127 13.12 -14.68 3.12
C LEU A 127 13.98 -15.92 3.37
N ARG A 128 15.00 -15.76 4.19
CA ARG A 128 15.70 -16.88 4.85
C ARG A 128 14.74 -17.64 5.75
N PRO A 129 15.00 -18.92 6.04
CA PRO A 129 14.22 -19.66 7.05
C PRO A 129 14.18 -18.89 8.38
N GLY A 130 12.98 -18.68 8.94
CA GLY A 130 12.80 -17.89 10.15
C GLY A 130 12.90 -16.37 9.98
N GLY A 131 13.12 -15.89 8.76
CA GLY A 131 13.10 -14.45 8.44
C GLY A 131 11.72 -13.82 8.68
N ARG A 132 11.69 -12.51 8.96
CA ARG A 132 10.44 -11.80 9.33
C ARG A 132 9.89 -10.97 8.18
N PHE A 133 8.56 -10.93 8.11
CA PHE A 133 7.83 -10.01 7.25
C PHE A 133 7.03 -9.05 8.12
N VAL A 134 7.38 -7.76 8.05
CA VAL A 134 6.71 -6.69 8.81
C VAL A 134 6.15 -5.67 7.84
N ALA A 135 4.86 -5.41 7.93
CA ALA A 135 4.26 -4.44 7.03
C ALA A 135 3.09 -3.66 7.65
N GLU A 136 2.82 -2.52 7.02
CA GLU A 136 1.64 -1.71 7.28
C GLU A 136 0.99 -1.28 5.97
N MET A 137 -0.32 -1.48 5.88
CA MET A 137 -1.12 -1.14 4.69
C MET A 137 -2.49 -0.59 5.09
N GLY A 138 -3.29 -0.14 4.13
CA GLY A 138 -4.70 0.13 4.39
C GLY A 138 -5.43 -1.14 4.79
N GLY A 139 -6.18 -1.11 5.89
CA GLY A 139 -6.97 -2.22 6.38
C GLY A 139 -8.48 -2.00 6.23
N HIS A 140 -9.29 -2.91 6.76
CA HIS A 140 -10.75 -2.76 6.75
C HIS A 140 -11.16 -1.43 7.39
N GLY A 141 -12.08 -0.72 6.75
CA GLY A 141 -12.51 0.61 7.19
C GLY A 141 -11.57 1.76 6.77
N ASN A 142 -10.44 1.48 6.08
CA ASN A 142 -9.53 2.53 5.63
C ASN A 142 -10.24 3.53 4.72
N ILE A 143 -10.16 4.83 5.08
CA ILE A 143 -10.77 5.96 4.37
C ILE A 143 -12.25 5.72 4.01
N ALA A 144 -13.02 5.16 4.95
CA ALA A 144 -14.39 4.72 4.69
C ALA A 144 -15.31 5.87 4.28
N ALA A 145 -15.21 7.03 4.94
CA ALA A 145 -15.99 8.22 4.58
C ALA A 145 -15.66 8.68 3.15
N ILE A 146 -14.36 8.76 2.82
CA ILE A 146 -13.92 9.20 1.49
C ILE A 146 -14.40 8.22 0.40
N ARG A 147 -14.31 6.91 0.63
CA ARG A 147 -14.79 5.87 -0.30
C ARG A 147 -16.29 5.97 -0.53
N THR A 148 -17.06 6.12 0.54
CA THR A 148 -18.52 6.27 0.46
C THR A 148 -18.91 7.53 -0.31
N ALA A 149 -18.24 8.66 -0.04
CA ALA A 149 -18.50 9.91 -0.76
C ALA A 149 -18.17 9.79 -2.27
N LEU A 150 -17.02 9.16 -2.60
CA LEU A 150 -16.66 8.88 -4.00
C LEU A 150 -17.69 7.97 -4.68
N GLN A 151 -18.12 6.89 -4.02
CA GLN A 151 -19.12 5.98 -4.59
C GLN A 151 -20.45 6.70 -4.87
N ALA A 152 -20.90 7.55 -3.92
CA ALA A 152 -22.11 8.36 -4.11
C ALA A 152 -21.98 9.37 -5.26
N THR A 153 -20.81 10.04 -5.35
CA THR A 153 -20.55 11.07 -6.36
C THR A 153 -20.40 10.48 -7.76
N PHE A 154 -19.87 9.28 -7.89
CA PHE A 154 -19.61 8.63 -9.18
C PHE A 154 -20.79 7.77 -9.67
N ALA A 155 -21.76 7.45 -8.81
CA ALA A 155 -22.96 6.69 -9.18
C ALA A 155 -23.75 7.30 -10.37
N PRO A 156 -23.96 8.63 -10.50
CA PRO A 156 -24.64 9.23 -11.64
C PRO A 156 -23.92 9.02 -13.00
N PHE A 157 -22.62 8.76 -12.96
CA PHE A 157 -21.81 8.48 -14.16
C PHE A 157 -21.73 6.98 -14.47
N HIS A 158 -22.43 6.13 -13.73
CA HIS A 158 -22.37 4.66 -13.85
C HIS A 158 -20.94 4.10 -13.67
N ILE A 159 -20.11 4.75 -12.86
CA ILE A 159 -18.75 4.34 -12.52
C ILE A 159 -18.76 3.74 -11.12
N ASP A 160 -18.27 2.50 -11.00
CA ASP A 160 -17.98 1.90 -9.69
C ASP A 160 -16.63 2.43 -9.19
N ALA A 161 -16.69 3.39 -8.26
CA ALA A 161 -15.50 4.04 -7.72
C ALA A 161 -14.58 3.08 -6.94
N GLU A 162 -15.11 2.03 -6.34
CA GLU A 162 -14.31 1.01 -5.64
C GLU A 162 -13.48 0.18 -6.61
N SER A 163 -14.11 -0.34 -7.67
CA SER A 163 -13.39 -1.07 -8.72
C SER A 163 -12.38 -0.19 -9.43
N ALA A 164 -12.71 1.08 -9.67
CA ALA A 164 -11.84 2.04 -10.31
C ALA A 164 -10.63 2.42 -9.44
N ALA A 165 -10.81 2.50 -8.11
CA ALA A 165 -9.74 2.78 -7.17
C ALA A 165 -8.72 1.64 -7.05
N ALA A 166 -9.11 0.42 -7.44
CA ALA A 166 -8.25 -0.77 -7.44
C ALA A 166 -7.45 -0.92 -6.13
N SER A 167 -8.16 -0.93 -4.98
CA SER A 167 -7.53 -1.02 -3.66
C SER A 167 -8.05 -2.25 -2.90
N PHE A 168 -7.17 -2.87 -2.10
CA PHE A 168 -7.49 -4.01 -1.25
C PHE A 168 -7.30 -3.64 0.22
N TYR A 169 -8.40 -3.60 0.99
CA TYR A 169 -8.41 -3.24 2.43
C TYR A 169 -8.98 -4.40 3.25
N PRO A 170 -8.17 -5.42 3.57
CA PRO A 170 -8.65 -6.62 4.28
C PRO A 170 -8.87 -6.36 5.76
N SER A 171 -9.75 -7.19 6.37
CA SER A 171 -9.78 -7.36 7.82
C SER A 171 -8.57 -8.18 8.31
N PRO A 172 -8.22 -8.10 9.61
CA PRO A 172 -7.17 -8.94 10.19
C PRO A 172 -7.38 -10.43 9.92
N ASP A 173 -8.60 -10.93 10.03
CA ASP A 173 -8.90 -12.35 9.83
C ASP A 173 -8.71 -12.80 8.38
N ILE A 174 -9.05 -11.95 7.41
CA ILE A 174 -8.82 -12.24 6.00
C ILE A 174 -7.32 -12.30 5.72
N TYR A 175 -6.56 -11.30 6.22
CA TYR A 175 -5.14 -11.23 5.92
C TYR A 175 -4.33 -12.27 6.69
N ARG A 176 -4.76 -12.61 7.91
CA ARG A 176 -4.22 -13.75 8.69
C ARG A 176 -4.26 -15.04 7.88
N ARG A 177 -5.43 -15.39 7.33
CA ARG A 177 -5.57 -16.60 6.49
C ARG A 177 -4.65 -16.58 5.27
N LEU A 178 -4.50 -15.42 4.62
CA LEU A 178 -3.59 -15.27 3.47
C LEU A 178 -2.13 -15.51 3.88
N LEU A 179 -1.68 -14.95 5.00
CA LEU A 179 -0.34 -15.16 5.53
C LEU A 179 -0.10 -16.63 5.90
N GLU A 180 -1.01 -17.23 6.68
CA GLU A 180 -0.89 -18.62 7.14
C GLU A 180 -0.86 -19.61 5.97
N THR A 181 -1.74 -19.43 4.97
CA THR A 181 -1.75 -20.29 3.76
C THR A 181 -0.52 -20.08 2.87
N SER A 182 0.20 -18.97 3.05
CA SER A 182 1.44 -18.67 2.34
C SER A 182 2.71 -19.06 3.12
N GLY A 183 2.58 -19.80 4.24
CA GLY A 183 3.70 -20.34 4.99
C GLY A 183 4.26 -19.42 6.08
N PHE A 184 3.45 -18.48 6.58
CA PHE A 184 3.85 -17.58 7.67
C PHE A 184 3.20 -17.95 9.00
N THR A 185 3.95 -17.78 10.09
CA THR A 185 3.43 -17.75 11.47
C THR A 185 3.28 -16.30 11.91
N ILE A 186 2.09 -15.94 12.40
CA ILE A 186 1.77 -14.56 12.76
C ILE A 186 2.16 -14.29 14.21
N GLN A 187 2.96 -13.26 14.43
CA GLN A 187 3.35 -12.76 15.74
C GLN A 187 2.37 -11.69 16.24
N SER A 188 1.96 -10.78 15.34
CA SER A 188 0.91 -9.79 15.61
C SER A 188 0.21 -9.37 14.31
N ILE A 189 -1.08 -9.00 14.40
CA ILE A 189 -1.85 -8.40 13.30
C ILE A 189 -2.99 -7.58 13.88
N ASP A 190 -2.98 -6.27 13.62
CA ASP A 190 -3.87 -5.30 14.24
C ASP A 190 -4.43 -4.29 13.24
N LEU A 191 -5.65 -3.82 13.49
CA LEU A 191 -6.19 -2.60 12.87
C LEU A 191 -5.92 -1.40 13.78
N ILE A 192 -5.33 -0.36 13.18
CA ILE A 192 -4.90 0.85 13.90
C ILE A 192 -5.61 2.04 13.24
N PRO A 193 -6.63 2.63 13.90
CA PRO A 193 -7.18 3.91 13.46
C PRO A 193 -6.07 4.96 13.44
N ARG A 194 -6.00 5.70 12.33
CA ARG A 194 -4.96 6.71 12.13
C ARG A 194 -5.53 7.95 11.45
N PRO A 195 -6.36 8.73 12.12
CA PRO A 195 -6.77 10.04 11.60
C PRO A 195 -5.52 10.83 11.22
N THR A 196 -5.47 11.32 9.97
CA THR A 196 -4.26 11.95 9.43
C THR A 196 -4.59 13.35 8.92
N PRO A 197 -3.98 14.41 9.48
CA PRO A 197 -4.16 15.77 9.01
C PRO A 197 -3.75 15.93 7.54
N LEU A 198 -4.51 16.72 6.81
CA LEU A 198 -4.29 17.02 5.39
C LEU A 198 -3.96 18.52 5.22
N PRO A 199 -2.71 18.96 5.43
CA PRO A 199 -2.35 20.37 5.42
C PRO A 199 -2.60 21.05 4.07
N ASN A 200 -2.65 20.29 2.98
CA ASN A 200 -2.95 20.78 1.63
C ASN A 200 -4.42 20.57 1.24
N GLY A 201 -5.28 20.19 2.18
CA GLY A 201 -6.71 19.99 2.01
C GLY A 201 -7.12 18.71 1.27
N MET A 202 -8.43 18.45 1.27
CA MET A 202 -9.03 17.25 0.70
C MET A 202 -8.89 17.19 -0.84
N GLU A 203 -9.01 18.30 -1.53
CA GLU A 203 -8.87 18.33 -3.00
C GLU A 203 -7.47 17.85 -3.44
N SER A 204 -6.43 18.33 -2.80
CA SER A 204 -5.04 17.93 -3.10
C SER A 204 -4.83 16.44 -2.82
N TRP A 205 -5.43 15.94 -1.74
CA TRP A 205 -5.40 14.52 -1.40
C TRP A 205 -6.11 13.66 -2.45
N LEU A 206 -7.33 14.03 -2.86
CA LEU A 206 -8.10 13.32 -3.91
C LEU A 206 -7.31 13.25 -5.23
N ASN A 207 -6.75 14.36 -5.66
CA ASN A 207 -5.94 14.45 -6.87
C ASN A 207 -4.66 13.59 -6.82
N THR A 208 -4.12 13.35 -5.62
CA THR A 208 -2.90 12.56 -5.45
C THR A 208 -3.19 11.07 -5.35
N PHE A 209 -4.20 10.67 -4.56
CA PHE A 209 -4.43 9.28 -4.17
C PHE A 209 -5.66 8.64 -4.83
N ARG A 210 -6.46 9.42 -5.59
CA ARG A 210 -7.68 8.92 -6.27
C ARG A 210 -7.73 9.32 -7.75
N ASN A 211 -6.59 9.65 -8.35
CA ASN A 211 -6.52 9.99 -9.77
C ASN A 211 -7.04 8.86 -10.66
N GLY A 212 -6.80 7.58 -10.35
CA GLY A 212 -7.32 6.44 -11.10
C GLY A 212 -8.85 6.39 -11.21
N VAL A 213 -9.57 6.94 -10.21
CA VAL A 213 -11.03 7.12 -10.24
C VAL A 213 -11.38 8.41 -10.99
N LEU A 214 -10.75 9.51 -10.62
CA LEU A 214 -11.05 10.84 -11.15
C LEU A 214 -10.79 10.98 -12.66
N ASP A 215 -9.76 10.32 -13.16
CA ASP A 215 -9.34 10.38 -14.56
C ASP A 215 -10.26 9.57 -15.51
N GLN A 216 -11.30 8.93 -14.98
CA GLN A 216 -12.37 8.32 -15.80
C GLN A 216 -13.39 9.33 -16.28
N LEU A 217 -13.41 10.54 -15.70
CA LEU A 217 -14.30 11.63 -16.07
C LEU A 217 -13.61 12.63 -17.00
N ASN A 218 -14.39 13.30 -17.84
CA ASN A 218 -13.90 14.45 -18.57
C ASN A 218 -13.59 15.62 -17.59
N PRO A 219 -12.85 16.67 -18.01
CA PRO A 219 -12.41 17.73 -17.11
C PRO A 219 -13.55 18.46 -16.36
N VAL A 220 -14.71 18.64 -16.99
CA VAL A 220 -15.85 19.36 -16.39
C VAL A 220 -16.50 18.50 -15.32
N ASP A 221 -16.84 17.25 -15.64
CA ASP A 221 -17.45 16.31 -14.72
C ASP A 221 -16.50 15.96 -13.56
N ARG A 222 -15.18 15.87 -13.86
CA ARG A 222 -14.13 15.67 -12.84
C ARG A 222 -14.11 16.79 -11.82
N ALA A 223 -14.13 18.05 -12.24
CA ALA A 223 -14.15 19.19 -11.33
C ALA A 223 -15.43 19.19 -10.47
N GLN A 224 -16.58 18.90 -11.06
CA GLN A 224 -17.85 18.81 -10.33
C GLN A 224 -17.86 17.63 -9.35
N ALA A 225 -17.33 16.47 -9.74
CA ALA A 225 -17.22 15.31 -8.88
C ALA A 225 -16.32 15.58 -7.66
N ILE A 226 -15.20 16.26 -7.83
CA ILE A 226 -14.33 16.69 -6.73
C ILE A 226 -15.08 17.60 -5.78
N ALA A 227 -15.75 18.65 -6.30
CA ALA A 227 -16.51 19.59 -5.47
C ALA A 227 -17.62 18.90 -4.68
N ASN A 228 -18.38 18.01 -5.31
CA ASN A 228 -19.44 17.24 -4.67
C ASN A 228 -18.89 16.29 -3.59
N THR A 229 -17.77 15.61 -3.86
CA THR A 229 -17.09 14.74 -2.90
C THR A 229 -16.66 15.53 -1.67
N ILE A 230 -16.04 16.69 -1.86
CA ILE A 230 -15.60 17.58 -0.76
C ILE A 230 -16.79 18.03 0.07
N ALA A 231 -17.88 18.46 -0.55
CA ALA A 231 -19.08 18.90 0.15
C ALA A 231 -19.71 17.77 1.02
N LEU A 232 -19.69 16.52 0.54
CA LEU A 232 -20.13 15.35 1.30
C LEU A 232 -19.23 15.02 2.49
N LEU A 233 -17.93 15.30 2.39
CA LEU A 233 -16.93 14.99 3.42
C LEU A 233 -16.80 16.08 4.48
N GLU A 234 -17.11 17.33 4.12
CA GLU A 234 -16.91 18.49 4.99
C GLU A 234 -17.52 18.33 6.39
N PRO A 235 -18.76 17.86 6.56
CA PRO A 235 -19.35 17.71 7.90
C PRO A 235 -18.66 16.67 8.79
N THR A 236 -17.89 15.76 8.22
CA THR A 236 -17.32 14.60 8.93
C THR A 236 -15.80 14.69 9.07
N LEU A 237 -15.10 15.23 8.07
CA LEU A 237 -13.64 15.21 7.99
C LEU A 237 -13.00 16.60 8.04
N ARG A 238 -13.77 17.65 8.18
CA ARG A 238 -13.30 19.02 8.39
C ARG A 238 -13.75 19.52 9.74
N ASP A 239 -12.82 20.03 10.53
CA ASP A 239 -13.16 20.57 11.85
C ASP A 239 -13.64 22.03 11.80
N ALA A 240 -13.95 22.60 12.98
CA ALA A 240 -14.44 23.96 13.12
C ALA A 240 -13.38 25.03 12.75
N ASP A 241 -12.10 24.70 12.83
CA ASP A 241 -10.98 25.57 12.47
C ASP A 241 -10.69 25.52 10.95
N GLY A 242 -11.37 24.62 10.25
CA GLY A 242 -11.25 24.45 8.79
C GLY A 242 -10.21 23.41 8.37
N ASP A 243 -9.62 22.69 9.31
CA ASP A 243 -8.59 21.69 9.04
C ASP A 243 -9.19 20.35 8.62
N TRP A 244 -8.59 19.74 7.59
CA TRP A 244 -9.02 18.46 7.06
C TRP A 244 -8.24 17.29 7.66
N THR A 245 -8.95 16.21 7.96
CA THR A 245 -8.37 14.94 8.44
C THR A 245 -8.89 13.79 7.62
N ALA A 246 -8.01 12.94 7.07
CA ALA A 246 -8.40 11.69 6.42
C ALA A 246 -8.59 10.57 7.45
N ASP A 247 -9.64 9.77 7.27
CA ASP A 247 -10.07 8.67 8.14
C ASP A 247 -9.31 7.36 7.86
N TYR A 248 -7.98 7.40 7.92
CA TYR A 248 -7.18 6.20 7.70
C TYR A 248 -7.37 5.14 8.80
N VAL A 249 -7.43 3.88 8.35
CA VAL A 249 -7.28 2.69 9.20
C VAL A 249 -6.19 1.81 8.62
N ARG A 250 -5.16 1.52 9.41
CA ARG A 250 -4.02 0.71 8.98
C ARG A 250 -4.13 -0.70 9.53
N LEU A 251 -3.86 -1.67 8.66
CA LEU A 251 -3.56 -3.04 9.05
C LEU A 251 -2.03 -3.12 9.17
N ARG A 252 -1.55 -3.43 10.37
CA ARG A 252 -0.14 -3.66 10.65
C ARG A 252 0.05 -5.09 11.12
N PHE A 253 1.11 -5.74 10.65
CA PHE A 253 1.41 -7.10 11.05
C PHE A 253 2.92 -7.37 11.15
N HIS A 254 3.23 -8.38 11.96
CA HIS A 254 4.53 -9.03 12.04
C HIS A 254 4.29 -10.53 11.88
N ALA A 255 4.97 -11.13 10.91
CA ALA A 255 4.90 -12.56 10.63
C ALA A 255 6.31 -13.12 10.38
N THR A 256 6.50 -14.40 10.65
CA THR A 256 7.78 -15.10 10.47
C THR A 256 7.61 -16.21 9.44
N ALA A 257 8.53 -16.33 8.50
CA ALA A 257 8.52 -17.40 7.50
C ALA A 257 8.78 -18.74 8.20
N ASN A 258 7.92 -19.72 7.94
CA ASN A 258 8.10 -21.08 8.44
C ASN A 258 9.30 -21.75 7.78
N ASN A 259 9.96 -22.65 8.49
CA ASN A 259 11.14 -23.37 7.99
C ASN A 259 10.80 -24.41 6.91
N GLU A 260 9.52 -24.74 6.71
CA GLU A 260 9.08 -25.73 5.72
C GLU A 260 8.36 -25.04 4.55
N THR A 261 8.72 -25.43 3.34
CA THR A 261 7.96 -25.08 2.14
C THR A 261 6.54 -25.67 2.30
N PRO A 262 5.45 -24.90 2.09
CA PRO A 262 4.10 -25.46 2.19
C PRO A 262 4.00 -26.71 1.31
N SER A 263 3.69 -27.84 1.92
CA SER A 263 3.46 -29.09 1.20
C SER A 263 2.35 -28.85 0.20
N ARG A 264 2.62 -29.02 -1.10
CA ARG A 264 1.57 -29.05 -2.12
C ARG A 264 0.53 -30.05 -1.63
N SER A 265 -0.65 -29.59 -1.23
CA SER A 265 -1.79 -30.45 -1.01
C SER A 265 -2.01 -31.21 -2.31
N GLN A 266 -1.77 -32.53 -2.25
CA GLN A 266 -2.13 -33.42 -3.37
C GLN A 266 -3.62 -33.22 -3.62
N PRO A 267 -4.06 -33.17 -4.89
CA PRO A 267 -5.48 -33.21 -5.19
C PRO A 267 -6.03 -34.53 -4.65
N THR A 268 -6.92 -34.45 -3.68
CA THR A 268 -7.74 -35.56 -3.25
C THR A 268 -8.61 -35.98 -4.44
N ASN A 269 -8.22 -37.04 -5.09
CA ASN A 269 -9.11 -37.74 -6.01
C ASN A 269 -10.30 -38.29 -5.20
N LEU A 270 -11.47 -37.69 -5.41
CA LEU A 270 -12.77 -38.26 -5.19
C LEU A 270 -13.60 -38.12 -6.47
#